data_c478f046334542e49490009d87c8add9
#
_entry.id   c478f046334542e49490009d87c8add9
#
_cell.length_a   1.000
_cell.length_b   1.000
_cell.length_c   1.000
_cell.angle_alpha   90.00
_cell.angle_beta   90.00
_cell.angle_gamma   90.00
#
_symmetry.space_group_name_H-M   'P 1'
#
loop_
_entity.id
_entity.type
_entity.pdbx_description
1 polymer ?
#
loop_
_entity_poly.entity_id
_entity_poly.type
_entity_poly.pdbx_seq_one_letter_code
_entity_poly.pdbx_strand_id
1 'polypeptide(L)'
;MIIKPRVKDYLCLTAHPEGCKKNVEDQIAYVKAQGEIPGDAKKVLVIGCSTGYGLASRIVAAFGCHADTLGIMFERPSNGRKTASPGWYNTASFEQFANGEGVYAKTINGDAFSKEIKNL
;
A
#
# COMPACT_ATOMS: atom_id res chain seq x y z
N MET A 1 14.07 -12.09 12.52
CA MET A 1 13.04 -12.19 13.57
C MET A 1 11.91 -13.09 13.09
N ILE A 2 11.50 -14.01 13.92
CA ILE A 2 10.38 -14.91 13.63
C ILE A 2 9.12 -14.33 14.26
N ILE A 3 8.14 -14.01 13.44
CA ILE A 3 6.85 -13.54 13.92
C ILE A 3 5.90 -14.72 13.99
N LYS A 4 5.45 -15.04 15.22
CA LYS A 4 4.49 -16.12 15.41
C LYS A 4 3.08 -15.62 15.11
N PRO A 5 2.28 -16.34 14.31
CA PRO A 5 0.90 -15.95 14.06
C PRO A 5 0.10 -15.90 15.36
N ARG A 6 -0.68 -14.86 15.49
CA ARG A 6 -1.61 -14.69 16.60
C ARG A 6 -3.01 -14.57 16.03
N VAL A 7 -3.81 -15.59 16.29
CA VAL A 7 -5.15 -15.71 15.72
C VAL A 7 -6.20 -15.58 16.82
N LYS A 8 -7.21 -14.78 16.58
CA LYS A 8 -8.39 -14.67 17.42
C LYS A 8 -9.60 -14.92 16.54
N ASP A 9 -10.36 -15.98 16.85
CA ASP A 9 -11.45 -16.49 16.03
C ASP A 9 -10.91 -16.81 14.62
N TYR A 10 -11.41 -16.17 13.58
CA TYR A 10 -10.92 -16.33 12.21
C TYR A 10 -10.05 -15.17 11.73
N LEU A 11 -9.61 -14.30 12.67
CA LEU A 11 -8.76 -13.15 12.34
C LEU A 11 -7.32 -13.41 12.77
N CYS A 12 -6.39 -13.21 11.85
CA CYS A 12 -4.97 -13.19 12.17
C CYS A 12 -4.60 -11.78 12.62
N LEU A 13 -4.14 -11.65 13.88
CA LEU A 13 -3.84 -10.35 14.48
C LEU A 13 -2.41 -9.88 14.24
N THR A 14 -1.57 -10.73 13.64
CA THR A 14 -0.18 -10.39 13.37
C THR A 14 0.04 -10.28 11.86
N ALA A 15 0.95 -9.38 11.47
CA ALA A 15 1.37 -9.24 10.09
C ALA A 15 2.85 -9.58 9.98
N HIS A 16 3.22 -10.25 8.90
CA HIS A 16 4.61 -10.57 8.60
C HIS A 16 5.14 -9.58 7.55
N PRO A 17 6.12 -8.72 7.90
CA PRO A 17 6.60 -7.69 6.97
C PRO A 17 7.10 -8.25 5.64
N GLU A 18 7.87 -9.33 5.68
CA GLU A 18 8.39 -9.98 4.46
C GLU A 18 7.27 -10.59 3.61
N GLY A 19 6.26 -11.18 4.28
CA GLY A 19 5.10 -11.72 3.58
C GLY A 19 4.28 -10.63 2.90
N CYS A 20 4.07 -9.50 3.58
CA CYS A 20 3.38 -8.36 3.00
C CYS A 20 4.16 -7.79 1.81
N LYS A 21 5.48 -7.66 1.94
CA LYS A 21 6.35 -7.21 0.87
C LYS A 21 6.25 -8.13 -0.35
N LYS A 22 6.32 -9.44 -0.13
CA LYS A 22 6.22 -10.43 -1.21
C LYS A 22 4.87 -10.36 -1.92
N ASN A 23 3.80 -10.19 -1.15
CA ASN A 23 2.46 -10.06 -1.72
C ASN A 23 2.34 -8.81 -2.62
N VAL A 24 2.86 -7.69 -2.18
CA VAL A 24 2.88 -6.45 -2.99
C VAL A 24 3.74 -6.64 -4.23
N GLU A 25 4.91 -7.25 -4.09
CA GLU A 25 5.81 -7.54 -5.22
C GLU A 25 5.12 -8.40 -6.27
N ASP A 26 4.39 -9.45 -5.84
CA ASP A 26 3.66 -10.33 -6.75
C ASP A 26 2.55 -9.60 -7.49
N GLN A 27 1.83 -8.71 -6.81
CA GLN A 27 0.80 -7.88 -7.44
C GLN A 27 1.39 -6.92 -8.48
N ILE A 28 2.52 -6.30 -8.16
CA ILE A 28 3.22 -5.41 -9.09
C ILE A 28 3.69 -6.20 -10.33
N ALA A 29 4.26 -7.37 -10.12
CA ALA A 29 4.71 -8.23 -11.22
C ALA A 29 3.55 -8.64 -12.12
N TYR A 30 2.40 -8.94 -11.54
CA TYR A 30 1.19 -9.26 -12.31
C TYR A 30 0.76 -8.09 -13.19
N VAL A 31 0.70 -6.89 -12.63
CA VAL A 31 0.31 -5.69 -13.39
C VAL A 31 1.29 -5.41 -14.52
N LYS A 32 2.58 -5.51 -14.26
CA LYS A 32 3.60 -5.31 -15.30
C LYS A 32 3.49 -6.33 -16.42
N ALA A 33 3.18 -7.59 -16.09
CA ALA A 33 3.03 -8.66 -17.08
C ALA A 33 1.85 -8.43 -18.03
N GLN A 34 0.83 -7.65 -17.61
CA GLN A 34 -0.31 -7.30 -18.45
C GLN A 34 0.00 -6.19 -19.45
N GLY A 35 1.15 -5.53 -19.32
CA GLY A 35 1.56 -4.45 -20.20
C GLY A 35 1.03 -3.08 -19.77
N GLU A 36 1.44 -2.05 -20.49
CA GLU A 36 1.03 -0.68 -20.19
C GLU A 36 -0.43 -0.46 -20.50
N ILE A 37 -1.07 0.34 -19.65
CA ILE A 37 -2.46 0.75 -19.85
C ILE A 37 -2.43 2.15 -20.45
N PRO A 38 -2.89 2.31 -21.70
CA PRO A 38 -2.94 3.64 -22.32
C PRO A 38 -3.98 4.51 -21.66
N GLY A 39 -3.70 5.80 -21.50
CA GLY A 39 -4.62 6.74 -20.90
C GLY A 39 -3.92 8.01 -20.46
N ASP A 40 -4.73 8.98 -20.04
CA ASP A 40 -4.25 10.31 -19.66
C ASP A 40 -4.09 10.50 -18.16
N ALA A 41 -4.29 9.44 -17.36
CA ALA A 41 -4.12 9.52 -15.92
C ALA A 41 -2.65 9.74 -15.57
N LYS A 42 -2.31 10.94 -15.10
CA LYS A 42 -0.95 11.32 -14.73
C LYS A 42 -0.77 11.43 -13.22
N LYS A 43 -1.82 11.77 -12.51
CA LYS A 43 -1.84 11.93 -11.05
C LYS A 43 -3.10 11.30 -10.50
N VAL A 44 -2.95 10.40 -9.53
CA VAL A 44 -4.07 9.64 -8.98
C VAL A 44 -4.04 9.74 -7.46
N LEU A 45 -5.18 10.09 -6.88
CA LEU A 45 -5.42 10.05 -5.44
C LEU A 45 -6.19 8.78 -5.11
N VAL A 46 -5.68 7.99 -4.18
CA VAL A 46 -6.35 6.77 -3.72
C VAL A 46 -6.62 6.88 -2.23
N ILE A 47 -7.89 6.92 -1.86
CA ILE A 47 -8.34 6.93 -0.46
C ILE A 47 -8.58 5.48 -0.04
N GLY A 48 -7.94 5.05 1.04
CA GLY A 48 -7.98 3.66 1.47
C GLY A 48 -7.03 2.78 0.68
N CYS A 49 -5.76 3.21 0.59
CA CYS A 49 -4.79 2.63 -0.35
C CYS A 49 -3.94 1.48 0.21
N SER A 50 -4.18 1.04 1.45
CA SER A 50 -3.23 0.16 2.14
C SER A 50 -3.48 -1.34 1.94
N THR A 51 -4.70 -1.74 1.62
CA THR A 51 -5.09 -3.14 1.41
C THR A 51 -6.16 -3.25 0.33
N GLY A 52 -6.48 -4.47 -0.06
CA GLY A 52 -7.62 -4.80 -0.91
C GLY A 52 -7.68 -4.02 -2.22
N TYR A 53 -8.87 -3.54 -2.54
CA TYR A 53 -9.12 -2.84 -3.81
C TYR A 53 -8.38 -1.52 -3.91
N GLY A 54 -8.23 -0.78 -2.82
CA GLY A 54 -7.47 0.47 -2.80
C GLY A 54 -6.00 0.26 -3.14
N LEU A 55 -5.37 -0.73 -2.54
CA LEU A 55 -3.99 -1.09 -2.84
C LEU A 55 -3.85 -1.55 -4.30
N ALA A 56 -4.74 -2.44 -4.75
CA ALA A 56 -4.72 -2.93 -6.13
C ALA A 56 -4.87 -1.79 -7.14
N SER A 57 -5.79 -0.86 -6.88
CA SER A 57 -6.00 0.32 -7.74
C SER A 57 -4.75 1.20 -7.81
N ARG A 58 -4.09 1.40 -6.67
CA ARG A 58 -2.87 2.19 -6.62
C ARG A 58 -1.72 1.53 -7.39
N ILE A 59 -1.59 0.21 -7.27
CA ILE A 59 -0.59 -0.55 -8.01
C ILE A 59 -0.83 -0.44 -9.52
N VAL A 60 -2.07 -0.56 -9.96
CA VAL A 60 -2.44 -0.39 -11.37
C VAL A 60 -2.11 1.01 -11.85
N ALA A 61 -2.45 2.04 -11.09
CA ALA A 61 -2.16 3.43 -11.45
C ALA A 61 -0.65 3.67 -11.59
N ALA A 62 0.14 3.21 -10.63
CA ALA A 62 1.58 3.45 -10.61
C ALA A 62 2.34 2.62 -11.64
N PHE A 63 2.06 1.34 -11.75
CA PHE A 63 2.85 0.40 -12.56
C PHE A 63 2.20 0.03 -13.89
N GLY A 64 0.90 0.26 -14.04
CA GLY A 64 0.21 0.08 -15.31
C GLY A 64 0.11 1.36 -16.12
N CYS A 65 -0.27 2.46 -15.46
CA CYS A 65 -0.46 3.76 -16.10
C CYS A 65 0.74 4.70 -15.96
N HIS A 66 1.73 4.35 -15.17
CA HIS A 66 2.89 5.18 -14.83
C HIS A 66 2.51 6.53 -14.24
N ALA A 67 1.43 6.56 -13.46
CA ALA A 67 0.92 7.76 -12.83
C ALA A 67 1.61 8.01 -11.49
N ASP A 68 1.78 9.27 -11.14
CA ASP A 68 2.15 9.66 -9.79
C ASP A 68 0.96 9.41 -8.86
N THR A 69 1.20 8.85 -7.69
CA THR A 69 0.11 8.54 -6.76
C THR A 69 0.28 9.20 -5.41
N LEU A 70 -0.81 9.68 -4.87
CA LEU A 70 -0.94 10.08 -3.48
C LEU A 70 -1.96 9.14 -2.84
N GLY A 71 -1.55 8.47 -1.77
CA GLY A 71 -2.42 7.56 -1.05
C GLY A 71 -2.78 8.08 0.33
N ILE A 72 -3.98 7.77 0.78
CA ILE A 72 -4.41 8.03 2.16
C ILE A 72 -4.75 6.69 2.78
N MET A 73 -4.13 6.40 3.92
CA MET A 73 -4.38 5.19 4.70
C MET A 73 -4.64 5.56 6.15
N PHE A 74 -5.22 4.63 6.91
CA PHE A 74 -5.36 4.77 8.34
C PHE A 74 -4.91 3.48 9.00
N GLU A 75 -3.61 3.38 9.26
CA GLU A 75 -2.97 2.15 9.71
C GLU A 75 -2.18 2.39 10.99
N ARG A 76 -2.03 1.32 11.76
CA ARG A 76 -1.31 1.36 13.04
C ARG A 76 0.15 0.95 12.83
N PRO A 77 1.12 1.78 13.24
CA PRO A 77 2.54 1.41 13.20
C PRO A 77 2.88 0.36 14.25
N SER A 78 4.05 -0.26 14.13
CA SER A 78 4.54 -1.16 15.17
C SER A 78 4.92 -0.37 16.43
N ASN A 79 4.82 -1.03 17.60
CA ASN A 79 5.10 -0.37 18.88
C ASN A 79 6.11 -1.15 19.74
N GLY A 80 6.91 -2.03 19.13
CA GLY A 80 7.89 -2.84 19.83
C GLY A 80 7.33 -4.14 20.42
N ARG A 81 6.05 -4.19 20.76
CA ARG A 81 5.36 -5.40 21.24
C ARG A 81 4.49 -6.04 20.18
N LYS A 82 3.89 -5.22 19.33
CA LYS A 82 2.99 -5.64 18.28
C LYS A 82 3.55 -5.23 16.93
N THR A 83 3.32 -6.06 15.93
CA THR A 83 3.60 -5.68 14.56
C THR A 83 2.68 -4.54 14.13
N ALA A 84 3.09 -3.79 13.13
CA ALA A 84 2.17 -2.87 12.47
C ALA A 84 1.03 -3.65 11.82
N SER A 85 -0.05 -2.97 11.47
CA SER A 85 -1.12 -3.57 10.67
C SER A 85 -0.59 -3.93 9.27
N PRO A 86 -1.17 -4.94 8.60
CA PRO A 86 -0.69 -5.37 7.28
C PRO A 86 -0.60 -4.23 6.26
N GLY A 87 -1.57 -3.32 6.28
CA GLY A 87 -1.57 -2.19 5.36
C GLY A 87 -0.39 -1.25 5.53
N TRP A 88 0.17 -1.14 6.72
CA TRP A 88 1.39 -0.36 6.96
C TRP A 88 2.56 -0.95 6.17
N TYR A 89 2.78 -2.25 6.27
CA TYR A 89 3.86 -2.93 5.54
C TYR A 89 3.64 -2.95 4.04
N ASN A 90 2.39 -3.17 3.60
CA ASN A 90 2.03 -3.12 2.19
C ASN A 90 2.39 -1.76 1.58
N THR A 91 2.03 -0.69 2.27
CA THR A 91 2.25 0.68 1.79
C THR A 91 3.73 1.04 1.76
N ALA A 92 4.48 0.66 2.79
CA ALA A 92 5.92 0.88 2.82
C ALA A 92 6.62 0.17 1.66
N SER A 93 6.23 -1.08 1.38
CA SER A 93 6.77 -1.86 0.26
C SER A 93 6.39 -1.25 -1.08
N PHE A 94 5.14 -0.84 -1.23
CA PHE A 94 4.68 -0.17 -2.46
C PHE A 94 5.49 1.08 -2.75
N GLU A 95 5.68 1.95 -1.76
CA GLU A 95 6.47 3.17 -1.94
C GLU A 95 7.92 2.88 -2.31
N GLN A 96 8.51 1.87 -1.67
CA GLN A 96 9.87 1.46 -1.97
C GLN A 96 10.02 1.02 -3.43
N PHE A 97 9.11 0.19 -3.92
CA PHE A 97 9.14 -0.28 -5.30
C PHE A 97 8.86 0.85 -6.30
N ALA A 98 7.89 1.72 -6.02
CA ALA A 98 7.56 2.84 -6.89
C ALA A 98 8.73 3.83 -6.98
N ASN A 99 9.28 4.23 -5.85
CA ASN A 99 10.41 5.15 -5.82
C ASN A 99 11.66 4.56 -6.48
N GLY A 100 11.87 3.26 -6.36
CA GLY A 100 12.96 2.55 -7.02
C GLY A 100 12.86 2.56 -8.54
N GLU A 101 11.68 2.75 -9.08
CA GLU A 101 11.44 2.87 -10.53
C GLU A 101 11.22 4.32 -10.99
N GLY A 102 11.43 5.29 -10.10
CA GLY A 102 11.26 6.71 -10.44
C GLY A 102 9.81 7.16 -10.54
N VAL A 103 8.86 6.40 -10.00
CA VAL A 103 7.45 6.76 -9.97
C VAL A 103 7.15 7.43 -8.63
N TYR A 104 6.63 8.66 -8.67
CA TYR A 104 6.28 9.37 -7.44
C TYR A 104 5.18 8.64 -6.69
N ALA A 105 5.42 8.39 -5.41
CA ALA A 105 4.44 7.78 -4.52
C ALA A 105 4.62 8.33 -3.11
N LYS A 106 3.59 8.97 -2.60
CA LYS A 106 3.57 9.50 -1.24
C LYS A 106 2.29 9.03 -0.56
N THR A 107 2.37 8.79 0.75
CA THR A 107 1.22 8.34 1.53
C THR A 107 1.06 9.22 2.77
N ILE A 108 -0.20 9.54 3.08
CA ILE A 108 -0.59 10.24 4.29
C ILE A 108 -1.35 9.25 5.17
N ASN A 109 -0.89 9.09 6.41
CA ASN A 109 -1.55 8.23 7.39
C ASN A 109 -2.44 9.05 8.30
N GLY A 110 -3.74 8.81 8.23
CA GLY A 110 -4.72 9.51 9.04
C GLY A 110 -6.15 9.26 8.58
N ASP A 111 -7.10 9.74 9.37
CA ASP A 111 -8.50 9.60 9.03
C ASP A 111 -8.87 10.55 7.87
N ALA A 112 -9.22 9.97 6.72
CA ALA A 112 -9.58 10.73 5.52
C ALA A 112 -10.81 11.61 5.71
N PHE A 113 -11.66 11.29 6.69
CA PHE A 113 -12.83 12.11 7.00
C PHE A 113 -12.52 13.30 7.90
N SER A 114 -11.33 13.35 8.48
CA SER A 114 -10.92 14.46 9.35
C SER A 114 -10.65 15.73 8.54
N LYS A 115 -10.83 16.88 9.17
CA LYS A 115 -10.50 18.17 8.54
C LYS A 115 -9.01 18.31 8.29
N GLU A 116 -8.19 17.77 9.19
CA GLU A 116 -6.72 17.81 9.06
C GLU A 116 -6.26 17.15 7.78
N ILE A 117 -6.74 15.95 7.50
CA ILE A 117 -6.33 15.20 6.30
C ILE A 117 -6.92 15.83 5.04
N LYS A 118 -8.17 16.30 5.08
CA LYS A 118 -8.80 16.95 3.91
C LYS A 118 -8.10 18.23 3.50
N ASN A 119 -7.43 18.90 4.43
CA ASN A 119 -6.77 20.18 4.18
C ASN A 119 -5.28 20.06 3.84
N LEU A 120 -4.77 18.84 3.77
CA LEU A 120 -3.36 18.64 3.42
C LEU A 120 -3.06 18.79 1.91
#